data_72c5f2f6f8a0d4dd8a8e587275ad0463
#
_entry.id   72c5f2f6f8a0d4dd8a8e587275ad0463
#
_cell.length_a   1.000
_cell.length_b   1.000
_cell.length_c   1.000
_cell.angle_alpha   90.00
_cell.angle_beta   90.00
_cell.angle_gamma   90.00
#
_symmetry.space_group_name_H-M   'P 1'
#
loop_
_entity.id
_entity.type
_entity.pdbx_description
1 polymer ?
#
loop_
_entity_poly.entity_id
_entity_poly.type
_entity_poly.pdbx_seq_one_letter_code
_entity_poly.pdbx_strand_id
1 'polypeptide(L)'
;MKNLLALIICSISLLSNLKAQTYPSLNINLLAHLNPETDNTGNDNRKYSGCWGWYQAAKNKEYAIVATSSKTYFIDVTNPAAPIICDSVKALKNGCTWREVKNYQNYCYIVSDDNPPNSFQIVDMQYLPDSVHVVHSGTTYFERSHTIFVDHNRLYCGAPKDVVTGYESPMRVYSLANPENPVLLRRLEDDISNTQIDYVHDMFVRNDTIFASTGWKGLQILKFDTLTNHFSLIQTYDGYPYDGYNHSSWQTDNRKTMVFADEVPASLPAKVIDVSDLNNIMIVDTINSHALATPHNPYIVGNNWCWISTYQDGIYLYDISNPSNTTVHGYFDTHPQHGVNDNFSTSAYRGNWGAYPYLPSKIIIACDMQNGIFILEGDVNYTNPVSVKENVKQPSTFSVYPNPASNEINFLIANQFHKTITCVITDMLGKVVLENSFIINDDFYKTVININSLKNGCYFVTLKGTNSNETKKIIIQH
;
A
#
# COMPACT_ATOMS: atom_id res chain seq x y z
N MET A 1 -24.99 -31.14 66.39
CA MET A 1 -25.29 -31.32 64.97
C MET A 1 -26.30 -30.26 64.51
N LYS A 2 -25.96 -29.02 64.56
CA LYS A 2 -26.80 -27.89 64.03
C LYS A 2 -25.84 -26.71 63.79
N ASN A 3 -24.98 -26.71 62.82
CA ASN A 3 -24.21 -25.52 62.33
C ASN A 3 -23.43 -25.86 61.07
N LEU A 4 -24.06 -26.53 60.05
CA LEU A 4 -23.43 -26.81 58.77
C LEU A 4 -24.35 -26.62 57.59
N LEU A 5 -25.26 -25.64 57.68
CA LEU A 5 -26.21 -25.36 56.58
C LEU A 5 -26.35 -23.88 56.21
N ALA A 6 -25.39 -23.03 56.57
CA ALA A 6 -25.44 -21.60 56.33
C ALA A 6 -24.33 -21.04 55.39
N LEU A 7 -23.59 -21.89 54.69
CA LEU A 7 -22.44 -21.42 53.84
C LEU A 7 -22.54 -21.80 52.34
N ILE A 8 -23.70 -22.17 51.82
CA ILE A 8 -23.85 -22.55 50.39
C ILE A 8 -24.80 -21.62 49.60
N ILE A 9 -25.25 -20.51 50.14
CA ILE A 9 -26.20 -19.64 49.40
C ILE A 9 -25.63 -18.24 49.04
N CYS A 10 -24.31 -18.07 49.00
CA CYS A 10 -23.74 -16.74 48.65
C CYS A 10 -22.77 -16.74 47.45
N SER A 11 -22.86 -17.72 46.55
CA SER A 11 -21.99 -17.77 45.36
C SER A 11 -22.72 -17.88 44.00
N ILE A 12 -24.00 -17.54 43.93
CA ILE A 12 -24.77 -17.59 42.67
C ILE A 12 -25.45 -16.24 42.41
N SER A 13 -24.74 -15.15 42.38
CA SER A 13 -25.33 -13.89 41.88
C SER A 13 -24.30 -12.86 41.42
N LEU A 14 -23.30 -13.27 40.64
CA LEU A 14 -22.47 -12.35 39.84
C LEU A 14 -22.15 -12.99 38.48
N LEU A 15 -23.12 -13.61 37.84
CA LEU A 15 -23.17 -13.65 36.40
C LEU A 15 -23.76 -12.31 35.95
N SER A 16 -22.96 -11.25 35.97
CA SER A 16 -23.22 -10.08 35.18
C SER A 16 -23.44 -10.58 33.76
N ASN A 17 -24.60 -10.27 33.17
CA ASN A 17 -24.85 -10.45 31.74
C ASN A 17 -23.81 -9.63 30.97
N LEU A 18 -22.63 -10.19 30.74
CA LEU A 18 -21.74 -9.77 29.69
C LEU A 18 -22.51 -10.07 28.38
N LYS A 19 -23.34 -9.14 27.94
CA LYS A 19 -23.83 -9.16 26.58
C LYS A 19 -22.56 -9.09 25.71
N ALA A 20 -22.27 -10.13 24.95
CA ALA A 20 -21.26 -10.07 23.92
C ALA A 20 -21.63 -8.87 23.02
N GLN A 21 -20.67 -7.99 22.75
CA GLN A 21 -20.89 -6.89 21.83
C GLN A 21 -21.26 -7.49 20.47
N THR A 22 -22.41 -7.08 19.93
CA THR A 22 -22.84 -7.48 18.59
C THR A 22 -22.37 -6.43 17.60
N TYR A 23 -21.78 -6.89 16.51
CA TYR A 23 -21.32 -6.05 15.41
C TYR A 23 -22.30 -6.19 14.25
N PRO A 24 -23.07 -5.13 13.90
CA PRO A 24 -23.93 -5.15 12.71
C PRO A 24 -23.12 -5.46 11.46
N SER A 25 -23.62 -6.36 10.61
CA SER A 25 -22.94 -6.75 9.37
C SER A 25 -23.90 -7.24 8.31
N LEU A 26 -23.47 -7.16 7.07
CA LEU A 26 -24.12 -7.73 5.89
C LEU A 26 -23.04 -8.36 5.00
N ASN A 27 -23.19 -9.64 4.66
CA ASN A 27 -22.26 -10.39 3.78
C ASN A 27 -20.78 -10.36 4.21
N ILE A 28 -20.49 -9.98 5.45
CA ILE A 28 -19.15 -9.96 6.04
C ILE A 28 -19.21 -10.64 7.40
N ASN A 29 -18.34 -11.62 7.61
CA ASN A 29 -18.25 -12.43 8.82
C ASN A 29 -17.06 -12.00 9.67
N LEU A 30 -17.24 -11.98 11.00
CA LEU A 30 -16.15 -11.84 11.95
C LEU A 30 -15.50 -13.20 12.18
N LEU A 31 -14.20 -13.32 11.92
CA LEU A 31 -13.41 -14.51 12.22
C LEU A 31 -12.70 -14.39 13.57
N ALA A 32 -12.12 -13.21 13.85
CA ALA A 32 -11.49 -12.92 15.14
C ALA A 32 -11.46 -11.41 15.42
N HIS A 33 -11.37 -11.07 16.70
CA HIS A 33 -11.24 -9.70 17.19
C HIS A 33 -10.18 -9.63 18.28
N LEU A 34 -9.22 -8.69 18.16
CA LEU A 34 -8.17 -8.44 19.13
C LEU A 34 -8.15 -6.96 19.51
N ASN A 35 -7.97 -6.67 20.80
CA ASN A 35 -7.79 -5.30 21.29
C ASN A 35 -6.70 -5.28 22.38
N PRO A 36 -5.43 -5.59 22.03
CA PRO A 36 -4.35 -5.71 22.99
C PRO A 36 -3.77 -4.37 23.47
N GLU A 37 -4.00 -3.26 22.72
CA GLU A 37 -3.42 -1.96 23.08
C GLU A 37 -4.18 -1.32 24.24
N THR A 38 -3.44 -0.84 25.23
CA THR A 38 -3.98 -0.16 26.42
C THR A 38 -3.66 1.33 26.44
N ASP A 39 -2.56 1.73 25.81
CA ASP A 39 -2.18 3.13 25.67
C ASP A 39 -3.08 3.81 24.64
N ASN A 40 -3.48 5.03 24.92
CA ASN A 40 -4.39 5.79 24.07
C ASN A 40 -3.94 7.24 23.90
N THR A 41 -4.54 7.92 22.92
CA THR A 41 -4.33 9.33 22.64
C THR A 41 -5.66 10.05 22.49
N GLY A 42 -5.66 11.36 22.77
CA GLY A 42 -6.84 12.19 22.64
C GLY A 42 -7.95 11.87 23.65
N ASN A 43 -8.98 12.69 23.65
CA ASN A 43 -10.15 12.55 24.54
C ASN A 43 -11.10 11.42 24.11
N ASP A 44 -10.93 10.90 22.89
CA ASP A 44 -11.72 9.87 22.25
C ASP A 44 -11.08 8.47 22.31
N ASN A 45 -10.02 8.32 23.11
CA ASN A 45 -9.33 7.06 23.40
C ASN A 45 -8.81 6.34 22.14
N ARG A 46 -8.20 7.05 21.22
CA ARG A 46 -7.56 6.46 20.04
C ARG A 46 -6.37 5.59 20.43
N LYS A 47 -6.34 4.38 19.94
CA LYS A 47 -5.30 3.39 20.23
C LYS A 47 -4.62 2.86 18.98
N TYR A 48 -5.33 2.77 17.87
CA TYR A 48 -4.92 2.14 16.63
C TYR A 48 -5.01 3.11 15.46
N SER A 49 -4.21 2.89 14.43
CA SER A 49 -4.21 3.64 13.19
C SER A 49 -3.94 2.75 11.99
N GLY A 50 -2.84 2.96 11.24
CA GLY A 50 -2.55 2.20 10.05
C GLY A 50 -2.37 0.70 10.29
N CYS A 51 -2.84 -0.10 9.34
CA CYS A 51 -2.60 -1.53 9.30
C CYS A 51 -2.18 -1.97 7.91
N TRP A 52 -1.47 -3.09 7.84
CA TRP A 52 -1.02 -3.71 6.61
C TRP A 52 -0.97 -5.22 6.74
N GLY A 53 -0.87 -5.95 5.64
CA GLY A 53 -0.69 -7.38 5.63
C GLY A 53 0.64 -7.78 4.98
N TRP A 54 1.21 -8.89 5.43
CA TRP A 54 2.40 -9.48 4.84
C TRP A 54 2.26 -11.00 4.70
N TYR A 55 2.59 -11.50 3.51
CA TYR A 55 2.65 -12.93 3.23
C TYR A 55 4.10 -13.39 3.17
N GLN A 56 4.50 -14.26 4.10
CA GLN A 56 5.80 -14.90 4.14
C GLN A 56 5.78 -16.19 3.31
N ALA A 57 6.05 -16.07 2.03
CA ALA A 57 5.94 -17.19 1.08
C ALA A 57 6.82 -18.38 1.46
N ALA A 58 8.02 -18.15 2.03
CA ALA A 58 8.95 -19.20 2.43
C ALA A 58 8.39 -20.12 3.54
N LYS A 59 7.49 -19.60 4.38
CA LYS A 59 6.87 -20.34 5.50
C LYS A 59 5.38 -20.60 5.27
N ASN A 60 4.82 -20.10 4.17
CA ASN A 60 3.38 -20.10 3.86
C ASN A 60 2.55 -19.55 5.03
N LYS A 61 2.95 -18.37 5.53
CA LYS A 61 2.31 -17.69 6.66
C LYS A 61 1.85 -16.28 6.30
N GLU A 62 0.76 -15.88 6.90
CA GLU A 62 0.15 -14.58 6.74
C GLU A 62 0.17 -13.79 8.05
N TYR A 63 0.51 -12.51 7.95
CA TYR A 63 0.65 -11.64 9.11
C TYR A 63 -0.13 -10.34 8.94
N ALA A 64 -0.76 -9.90 10.02
CA ALA A 64 -1.22 -8.54 10.17
C ALA A 64 -0.14 -7.71 10.87
N ILE A 65 0.15 -6.53 10.32
CA ILE A 65 1.05 -5.53 10.90
C ILE A 65 0.16 -4.36 11.29
N VAL A 66 0.12 -4.02 12.59
CA VAL A 66 -0.82 -3.03 13.09
C VAL A 66 -0.11 -1.99 13.95
N ALA A 67 -0.20 -0.74 13.51
CA ALA A 67 0.34 0.41 14.21
C ALA A 67 -0.63 0.90 15.30
N THR A 68 -0.07 1.18 16.48
CA THR A 68 -0.82 1.67 17.63
C THR A 68 -0.20 2.93 18.20
N SER A 69 -0.83 3.51 19.20
CA SER A 69 -0.35 4.71 19.89
C SER A 69 1.03 4.54 20.56
N SER A 70 1.44 3.29 20.86
CA SER A 70 2.68 3.02 21.59
C SER A 70 3.65 2.06 20.88
N LYS A 71 3.18 1.27 19.92
CA LYS A 71 3.98 0.22 19.27
C LYS A 71 3.39 -0.21 17.93
N THR A 72 4.06 -1.12 17.25
CA THR A 72 3.55 -1.83 16.08
C THR A 72 3.54 -3.32 16.40
N TYR A 73 2.38 -3.96 16.28
CA TYR A 73 2.20 -5.39 16.48
C TYR A 73 2.42 -6.17 15.19
N PHE A 74 2.97 -7.37 15.32
CA PHE A 74 3.12 -8.39 14.28
C PHE A 74 2.32 -9.62 14.69
N ILE A 75 1.28 -9.96 13.95
CA ILE A 75 0.26 -10.92 14.34
C ILE A 75 0.16 -11.99 13.26
N ASP A 76 0.41 -13.27 13.61
CA ASP A 76 0.16 -14.41 12.72
C ASP A 76 -1.36 -14.60 12.55
N VAL A 77 -1.87 -14.40 11.35
CA VAL A 77 -3.27 -14.56 10.96
C VAL A 77 -3.47 -15.74 10.01
N THR A 78 -2.48 -16.63 9.89
CA THR A 78 -2.55 -17.84 9.05
C THR A 78 -3.74 -18.72 9.43
N ASN A 79 -4.05 -18.81 10.72
CA ASN A 79 -5.33 -19.29 11.21
C ASN A 79 -6.19 -18.09 11.63
N PRO A 80 -7.07 -17.59 10.76
CA PRO A 80 -7.75 -16.33 11.02
C PRO A 80 -8.76 -16.39 12.18
N ALA A 81 -9.20 -17.59 12.58
CA ALA A 81 -10.07 -17.78 13.74
C ALA A 81 -9.30 -17.80 15.09
N ALA A 82 -7.98 -17.91 15.05
CA ALA A 82 -7.11 -17.94 16.23
C ALA A 82 -5.79 -17.18 15.95
N PRO A 83 -5.82 -15.86 15.73
CA PRO A 83 -4.63 -15.07 15.47
C PRO A 83 -3.71 -15.02 16.69
N ILE A 84 -2.41 -14.98 16.45
CA ILE A 84 -1.38 -15.02 17.50
C ILE A 84 -0.49 -13.78 17.39
N ILE A 85 -0.41 -12.98 18.44
CA ILE A 85 0.57 -11.89 18.53
C ILE A 85 1.95 -12.53 18.68
N CYS A 86 2.80 -12.36 17.64
CA CYS A 86 4.14 -12.92 17.59
C CYS A 86 5.14 -12.01 18.29
N ASP A 87 5.10 -10.72 17.96
CA ASP A 87 6.05 -9.73 18.50
C ASP A 87 5.47 -8.31 18.38
N SER A 88 6.20 -7.35 18.94
CA SER A 88 5.88 -5.92 18.79
C SER A 88 7.12 -5.03 18.88
N VAL A 89 7.14 -3.95 18.13
CA VAL A 89 8.19 -2.92 18.15
C VAL A 89 7.64 -1.64 18.75
N LYS A 90 8.27 -1.14 19.81
CA LYS A 90 7.89 0.12 20.46
C LYS A 90 8.05 1.29 19.50
N ALA A 91 7.12 2.23 19.55
CA ALA A 91 7.28 3.53 18.89
C ALA A 91 8.48 4.29 19.46
N LEU A 92 9.04 5.21 18.70
CA LEU A 92 10.08 6.14 19.19
C LEU A 92 9.55 7.00 20.34
N LYS A 93 8.26 7.37 20.27
CA LYS A 93 7.52 8.02 21.35
C LYS A 93 6.12 7.40 21.48
N ASN A 94 5.61 7.34 22.68
CA ASN A 94 4.22 6.98 22.94
C ASN A 94 3.31 8.18 22.65
N GLY A 95 2.02 7.89 22.48
CA GLY A 95 0.99 8.91 22.30
C GLY A 95 0.87 9.42 20.84
N CYS A 96 1.22 8.58 19.87
CA CYS A 96 1.01 8.86 18.45
C CYS A 96 -0.36 8.40 18.02
N THR A 97 -1.07 9.24 17.29
CA THR A 97 -2.34 8.84 16.66
C THR A 97 -2.11 8.34 15.25
N TRP A 98 -1.33 9.10 14.46
CA TRP A 98 -1.20 8.88 13.02
C TRP A 98 0.08 8.13 12.73
N ARG A 99 -0.05 6.82 12.50
CA ARG A 99 1.06 5.95 12.12
C ARG A 99 0.68 5.11 10.92
N GLU A 100 1.59 5.02 9.96
CA GLU A 100 1.44 4.22 8.76
C GLU A 100 2.52 3.17 8.62
N VAL A 101 2.14 2.05 8.01
CA VAL A 101 3.01 0.88 7.82
C VAL A 101 2.87 0.34 6.40
N LYS A 102 4.01 0.03 5.78
CA LYS A 102 4.10 -0.69 4.50
C LYS A 102 5.25 -1.66 4.54
N ASN A 103 5.25 -2.65 3.67
CA ASN A 103 6.37 -3.59 3.57
C ASN A 103 6.97 -3.62 2.15
N TYR A 104 8.24 -3.98 2.12
CA TYR A 104 8.95 -4.37 0.90
C TYR A 104 9.79 -5.61 1.21
N GLN A 105 9.57 -6.70 0.47
CA GLN A 105 10.15 -8.01 0.78
C GLN A 105 9.80 -8.43 2.23
N ASN A 106 10.81 -8.69 3.07
CA ASN A 106 10.63 -9.02 4.49
C ASN A 106 10.83 -7.83 5.43
N TYR A 107 10.96 -6.61 4.93
CA TYR A 107 11.12 -5.40 5.74
C TYR A 107 9.82 -4.63 5.86
N CYS A 108 9.50 -4.23 7.09
CA CYS A 108 8.41 -3.31 7.40
C CYS A 108 8.96 -1.90 7.63
N TYR A 109 8.36 -0.91 7.00
CA TYR A 109 8.63 0.51 7.16
C TYR A 109 7.50 1.14 7.94
N ILE A 110 7.83 1.91 8.99
CA ILE A 110 6.87 2.50 9.92
C ILE A 110 7.16 3.98 10.04
N VAL A 111 6.14 4.79 9.79
CA VAL A 111 6.18 6.25 9.96
C VAL A 111 5.12 6.73 10.94
N SER A 112 5.29 7.96 11.39
CA SER A 112 4.32 8.72 12.17
C SER A 112 4.51 10.20 11.90
N ASP A 113 3.45 10.99 11.93
CA ASP A 113 3.56 12.45 11.71
C ASP A 113 3.22 13.27 12.94
N ASP A 114 2.59 12.70 13.94
CA ASP A 114 2.28 13.38 15.20
C ASP A 114 3.31 13.10 16.29
N ASN A 115 3.36 13.97 17.29
CA ASN A 115 4.27 13.88 18.43
C ASN A 115 5.76 13.69 18.03
N PRO A 116 6.32 14.49 17.07
CA PRO A 116 7.69 14.32 16.58
C PRO A 116 8.73 14.56 17.70
N PRO A 117 9.96 14.03 17.55
CA PRO A 117 10.43 13.13 16.50
C PRO A 117 9.91 11.69 16.74
N ASN A 118 9.27 11.09 15.75
CA ASN A 118 8.65 9.77 15.88
C ASN A 118 8.77 8.86 14.65
N SER A 119 9.59 9.23 13.73
CA SER A 119 9.92 8.47 12.52
C SER A 119 11.43 8.48 12.32
N PHE A 120 11.98 7.44 11.79
CA PHE A 120 11.53 6.36 10.95
C PHE A 120 11.96 5.02 11.53
N GLN A 121 11.20 3.93 11.35
CA GLN A 121 11.62 2.61 11.78
C GLN A 121 11.63 1.64 10.59
N ILE A 122 12.64 0.77 10.55
CA ILE A 122 12.77 -0.35 9.60
C ILE A 122 12.90 -1.61 10.42
N VAL A 123 12.06 -2.61 10.14
CA VAL A 123 11.96 -3.85 10.90
C VAL A 123 12.07 -5.04 9.95
N ASP A 124 13.03 -5.93 10.19
CA ASP A 124 13.15 -7.20 9.50
C ASP A 124 12.21 -8.23 10.11
N MET A 125 11.28 -8.72 9.31
CA MET A 125 10.23 -9.67 9.67
C MET A 125 10.57 -11.13 9.27
N GLN A 126 11.73 -11.41 8.70
CA GLN A 126 12.07 -12.75 8.19
C GLN A 126 12.01 -13.84 9.25
N TYR A 127 12.23 -13.48 10.54
CA TYR A 127 12.29 -14.39 11.66
C TYR A 127 10.91 -14.74 12.25
N LEU A 128 9.84 -14.05 11.80
CA LEU A 128 8.49 -14.42 12.23
C LEU A 128 8.19 -15.90 11.93
N PRO A 129 7.44 -16.60 12.79
CA PRO A 129 6.66 -16.09 13.93
C PRO A 129 7.46 -15.90 15.24
N ASP A 130 8.75 -16.22 15.28
CA ASP A 130 9.53 -16.23 16.52
C ASP A 130 9.84 -14.82 17.03
N SER A 131 10.24 -13.90 16.14
CA SER A 131 10.60 -12.52 16.49
C SER A 131 10.65 -11.62 15.25
N VAL A 132 10.78 -10.30 15.47
CA VAL A 132 11.22 -9.32 14.47
C VAL A 132 12.49 -8.63 14.94
N HIS A 133 13.30 -8.10 14.00
CA HIS A 133 14.53 -7.40 14.33
C HIS A 133 14.47 -5.95 13.86
N VAL A 134 14.67 -5.01 14.78
CA VAL A 134 14.74 -3.60 14.46
C VAL A 134 16.07 -3.28 13.79
N VAL A 135 16.05 -2.96 12.50
CA VAL A 135 17.23 -2.58 11.71
C VAL A 135 17.54 -1.10 11.90
N HIS A 136 16.51 -0.27 11.89
CA HIS A 136 16.63 1.17 12.10
C HIS A 136 15.50 1.68 12.99
N SER A 137 15.82 2.60 13.90
CA SER A 137 14.84 3.30 14.72
C SER A 137 15.41 4.67 15.12
N GLY A 138 14.98 5.73 14.44
CA GLY A 138 15.49 7.07 14.68
C GLY A 138 15.21 8.03 13.54
N THR A 139 15.76 9.25 13.64
CA THR A 139 15.41 10.39 12.78
C THR A 139 16.43 10.68 11.68
N THR A 140 17.29 9.72 11.35
CA THR A 140 18.34 9.90 10.32
C THR A 140 17.78 10.30 8.96
N TYR A 141 16.59 9.81 8.62
CA TYR A 141 15.93 10.09 7.33
C TYR A 141 15.03 11.32 7.42
N PHE A 142 14.21 11.38 8.46
CA PHE A 142 13.28 12.47 8.79
C PHE A 142 12.72 12.26 10.21
N GLU A 143 12.19 13.33 10.83
CA GLU A 143 11.59 13.23 12.17
C GLU A 143 10.13 12.81 12.16
N ARG A 144 9.44 13.02 11.03
CA ARG A 144 8.04 12.59 10.79
C ARG A 144 7.80 12.41 9.31
N SER A 145 6.79 11.61 8.96
CA SER A 145 6.15 11.51 7.66
C SER A 145 4.71 11.09 7.86
N HIS A 146 3.77 11.67 7.13
CA HIS A 146 2.35 11.37 7.32
C HIS A 146 2.00 9.98 6.78
N THR A 147 2.42 9.70 5.57
CA THR A 147 2.13 8.43 4.88
C THR A 147 3.35 7.92 4.14
N ILE A 148 3.29 6.64 3.77
CA ILE A 148 4.27 5.99 2.89
C ILE A 148 3.57 5.06 1.91
N PHE A 149 4.13 4.92 0.72
CA PHE A 149 3.75 3.92 -0.26
C PHE A 149 4.97 3.21 -0.82
N VAL A 150 4.83 1.94 -1.18
CA VAL A 150 5.91 1.16 -1.81
C VAL A 150 5.43 0.70 -3.18
N ASP A 151 6.18 1.06 -4.22
CA ASP A 151 6.00 0.54 -5.57
C ASP A 151 7.34 0.05 -6.09
N HIS A 152 7.40 -1.23 -6.49
CA HIS A 152 8.65 -1.90 -6.84
C HIS A 152 9.70 -1.79 -5.71
N ASN A 153 10.90 -1.32 -6.04
CA ASN A 153 11.98 -1.08 -5.08
C ASN A 153 12.11 0.39 -4.68
N ARG A 154 11.01 1.10 -4.56
CA ARG A 154 10.98 2.52 -4.16
C ARG A 154 9.99 2.73 -3.03
N LEU A 155 10.41 3.55 -2.06
CA LEU A 155 9.61 4.05 -0.96
C LEU A 155 9.29 5.52 -1.22
N TYR A 156 8.02 5.82 -1.35
CA TYR A 156 7.47 7.16 -1.47
C TYR A 156 7.00 7.61 -0.09
N CYS A 157 7.43 8.78 0.36
CA CYS A 157 7.10 9.33 1.68
C CYS A 157 6.35 10.66 1.49
N GLY A 158 5.11 10.74 1.99
CA GLY A 158 4.30 11.97 2.00
C GLY A 158 4.63 12.84 3.21
N ALA A 159 4.81 14.13 2.98
CA ALA A 159 5.09 15.16 3.98
C ALA A 159 6.23 14.82 4.97
N PRO A 160 7.39 14.30 4.49
CA PRO A 160 8.52 14.05 5.38
C PRO A 160 9.19 15.36 5.82
N LYS A 161 9.49 15.47 7.13
CA LYS A 161 10.08 16.67 7.74
C LYS A 161 11.47 16.39 8.29
N ASP A 162 12.43 17.25 7.95
CA ASP A 162 13.81 17.15 8.43
C ASP A 162 13.95 17.62 9.88
N VAL A 163 14.66 16.83 10.70
CA VAL A 163 14.93 17.16 12.10
C VAL A 163 15.86 18.37 12.24
N VAL A 164 16.80 18.55 11.30
CA VAL A 164 17.83 19.59 11.40
C VAL A 164 17.32 20.94 10.89
N THR A 165 16.68 20.94 9.73
CA THR A 165 16.21 22.18 9.08
C THR A 165 14.77 22.55 9.47
N GLY A 166 14.00 21.59 9.97
CA GLY A 166 12.56 21.72 10.18
C GLY A 166 11.77 21.85 8.87
N TYR A 167 12.43 21.67 7.72
CA TYR A 167 11.79 21.78 6.42
C TYR A 167 10.95 20.54 6.14
N GLU A 168 9.69 20.76 5.72
CA GLU A 168 8.75 19.74 5.31
C GLU A 168 8.69 19.69 3.78
N SER A 169 9.14 18.58 3.22
CA SER A 169 9.04 18.29 1.80
C SER A 169 7.64 17.77 1.47
N PRO A 170 7.00 18.17 0.38
CA PRO A 170 5.72 17.58 0.00
C PRO A 170 5.79 16.06 -0.18
N MET A 171 6.85 15.58 -0.82
CA MET A 171 7.09 14.14 -1.00
C MET A 171 8.57 13.87 -1.27
N ARG A 172 9.03 12.70 -0.83
CA ARG A 172 10.38 12.17 -1.16
C ARG A 172 10.29 10.74 -1.68
N VAL A 173 11.20 10.38 -2.57
CA VAL A 173 11.36 9.01 -3.06
C VAL A 173 12.73 8.48 -2.64
N TYR A 174 12.72 7.29 -2.07
CA TYR A 174 13.93 6.58 -1.66
C TYR A 174 14.05 5.27 -2.44
N SER A 175 15.27 4.91 -2.82
CA SER A 175 15.60 3.58 -3.34
C SER A 175 15.61 2.55 -2.21
N LEU A 176 14.97 1.42 -2.44
CA LEU A 176 15.02 0.22 -1.62
C LEU A 176 15.90 -0.88 -2.25
N ALA A 177 16.88 -0.51 -3.08
CA ALA A 177 17.86 -1.48 -3.60
C ALA A 177 18.61 -2.18 -2.47
N ASN A 178 18.88 -1.48 -1.37
CA ASN A 178 19.20 -2.03 -0.07
C ASN A 178 18.04 -1.69 0.89
N PRO A 179 17.16 -2.66 1.23
CA PRO A 179 15.99 -2.39 2.07
C PRO A 179 16.31 -1.90 3.47
N GLU A 180 17.48 -2.24 4.01
CA GLU A 180 17.92 -1.81 5.34
C GLU A 180 18.45 -0.37 5.37
N ASN A 181 18.89 0.13 4.22
CA ASN A 181 19.49 1.46 4.09
C ASN A 181 18.92 2.20 2.88
N PRO A 182 17.68 2.68 2.95
CA PRO A 182 17.05 3.47 1.88
C PRO A 182 17.91 4.67 1.48
N VAL A 183 18.04 4.92 0.18
CA VAL A 183 18.82 6.04 -0.35
C VAL A 183 17.88 7.05 -1.00
N LEU A 184 17.94 8.31 -0.58
CA LEU A 184 17.15 9.39 -1.19
C LEU A 184 17.50 9.52 -2.67
N LEU A 185 16.49 9.38 -3.53
CA LEU A 185 16.60 9.57 -4.98
C LEU A 185 16.24 11.00 -5.38
N ARG A 186 15.10 11.51 -4.87
CA ARG A 186 14.59 12.83 -5.25
C ARG A 186 13.61 13.38 -4.21
N ARG A 187 13.54 14.70 -4.14
CA ARG A 187 12.48 15.46 -3.46
C ARG A 187 11.53 16.01 -4.52
N LEU A 188 10.23 16.06 -4.23
CA LEU A 188 9.25 16.55 -5.20
C LEU A 188 9.50 18.01 -5.57
N GLU A 189 9.84 18.83 -4.59
CA GLU A 189 10.09 20.26 -4.75
C GLU A 189 11.34 20.60 -5.59
N ASP A 190 12.19 19.63 -5.86
CA ASP A 190 13.32 19.81 -6.78
C ASP A 190 12.87 19.93 -8.26
N ASP A 191 11.65 19.48 -8.57
CA ASP A 191 11.10 19.46 -9.94
C ASP A 191 9.75 20.20 -10.04
N ILE A 192 8.92 20.14 -9.00
CA ILE A 192 7.57 20.71 -8.94
C ILE A 192 7.53 21.76 -7.84
N SER A 193 7.13 22.99 -8.18
CA SER A 193 7.07 24.10 -7.22
C SER A 193 6.11 23.82 -6.06
N ASN A 194 6.50 24.22 -4.84
CA ASN A 194 5.63 24.18 -3.65
C ASN A 194 4.39 25.08 -3.79
N THR A 195 4.38 26.04 -4.69
CA THR A 195 3.14 26.79 -5.02
C THR A 195 2.13 25.91 -5.73
N GLN A 196 2.58 24.86 -6.42
CA GLN A 196 1.75 23.89 -7.12
C GLN A 196 1.39 22.72 -6.22
N ILE A 197 2.37 22.12 -5.55
CA ILE A 197 2.17 21.02 -4.58
C ILE A 197 2.99 21.32 -3.33
N ASP A 198 2.33 21.71 -2.24
CA ASP A 198 2.97 22.03 -0.96
C ASP A 198 2.87 20.89 0.06
N TYR A 199 1.97 19.94 -0.15
CA TYR A 199 1.72 18.82 0.74
C TYR A 199 1.17 17.63 -0.02
N VAL A 200 1.67 16.43 0.26
CA VAL A 200 1.09 15.17 -0.19
C VAL A 200 0.62 14.41 1.05
N HIS A 201 -0.71 14.38 1.22
CA HIS A 201 -1.36 13.73 2.35
C HIS A 201 -1.25 12.21 2.25
N ASP A 202 -1.69 11.65 1.14
CA ASP A 202 -1.58 10.23 0.83
C ASP A 202 -1.29 10.03 -0.66
N MET A 203 -0.98 8.81 -1.07
CA MET A 203 -0.73 8.50 -2.46
C MET A 203 -0.99 7.03 -2.78
N PHE A 204 -1.48 6.79 -3.98
CA PHE A 204 -1.44 5.50 -4.63
C PHE A 204 -0.40 5.53 -5.73
N VAL A 205 0.50 4.55 -5.77
CA VAL A 205 1.55 4.49 -6.80
C VAL A 205 1.49 3.15 -7.53
N ARG A 206 1.54 3.22 -8.85
CA ARG A 206 1.62 2.03 -9.70
C ARG A 206 2.52 2.26 -10.90
N ASN A 207 3.57 1.44 -11.02
CA ASN A 207 4.60 1.57 -12.07
C ASN A 207 5.11 3.02 -12.16
N ASP A 208 5.48 3.60 -11.02
CA ASP A 208 6.01 4.96 -10.88
C ASP A 208 5.07 6.08 -11.39
N THR A 209 3.80 5.79 -11.61
CA THR A 209 2.75 6.79 -11.76
C THR A 209 2.11 6.98 -10.40
N ILE A 210 2.13 8.22 -9.92
CA ILE A 210 1.73 8.59 -8.56
C ILE A 210 0.42 9.36 -8.66
N PHE A 211 -0.59 8.87 -7.98
CA PHE A 211 -1.85 9.58 -7.73
C PHE A 211 -1.75 10.16 -6.33
N ALA A 212 -1.30 11.40 -6.26
CA ALA A 212 -1.03 12.08 -5.01
C ALA A 212 -2.27 12.85 -4.53
N SER A 213 -2.77 12.50 -3.36
CA SER A 213 -3.82 13.22 -2.65
C SER A 213 -3.21 14.43 -1.95
N THR A 214 -3.49 15.64 -2.46
CA THR A 214 -2.79 16.86 -2.05
C THR A 214 -3.68 17.83 -1.26
N GLY A 215 -4.64 17.29 -0.51
CA GLY A 215 -5.55 18.08 0.31
C GLY A 215 -6.39 19.04 -0.54
N TRP A 216 -6.38 20.33 -0.17
CA TRP A 216 -7.16 21.37 -0.85
C TRP A 216 -6.74 21.66 -2.30
N LYS A 217 -5.65 21.04 -2.78
CA LYS A 217 -5.20 21.14 -4.17
C LYS A 217 -5.65 19.96 -5.04
N GLY A 218 -6.53 19.11 -4.50
CA GLY A 218 -7.13 18.00 -5.22
C GLY A 218 -6.20 16.82 -5.43
N LEU A 219 -6.46 16.05 -6.49
CA LEU A 219 -5.67 14.89 -6.90
C LEU A 219 -4.64 15.30 -7.95
N GLN A 220 -3.36 15.14 -7.65
CA GLN A 220 -2.26 15.42 -8.57
C GLN A 220 -1.72 14.11 -9.14
N ILE A 221 -1.58 14.04 -10.45
CA ILE A 221 -1.06 12.84 -11.11
C ILE A 221 0.34 13.13 -11.62
N LEU A 222 1.30 12.40 -11.08
CA LEU A 222 2.71 12.58 -11.33
C LEU A 222 3.32 11.33 -11.96
N LYS A 223 4.42 11.50 -12.65
CA LYS A 223 5.31 10.42 -13.08
C LYS A 223 6.68 10.61 -12.46
N PHE A 224 7.24 9.54 -11.89
CA PHE A 224 8.63 9.47 -11.52
C PHE A 224 9.41 8.73 -12.61
N ASP A 225 10.33 9.41 -13.28
CA ASP A 225 11.22 8.80 -14.25
C ASP A 225 12.38 8.12 -13.51
N THR A 226 12.42 6.81 -13.57
CA THR A 226 13.41 5.99 -12.87
C THR A 226 14.81 5.99 -13.49
N LEU A 227 14.96 6.51 -14.70
CA LEU A 227 16.25 6.63 -15.37
C LEU A 227 16.97 7.93 -14.98
N THR A 228 16.21 8.99 -14.82
CA THR A 228 16.73 10.32 -14.52
C THR A 228 16.50 10.74 -13.09
N ASN A 229 15.65 10.02 -12.35
CA ASN A 229 15.16 10.36 -11.00
C ASN A 229 14.50 11.74 -10.95
N HIS A 230 13.65 12.06 -11.93
CA HIS A 230 12.89 13.32 -11.97
C HIS A 230 11.39 13.07 -11.93
N PHE A 231 10.68 14.01 -11.30
CA PHE A 231 9.22 14.07 -11.36
C PHE A 231 8.76 14.91 -12.53
N SER A 232 7.64 14.52 -13.11
CA SER A 232 6.85 15.35 -14.02
C SER A 232 5.40 15.31 -13.62
N LEU A 233 4.72 16.46 -13.67
CA LEU A 233 3.28 16.53 -13.50
C LEU A 233 2.59 16.13 -14.80
N ILE A 234 1.68 15.14 -14.71
CA ILE A 234 0.85 14.70 -15.83
C ILE A 234 -0.44 15.52 -15.86
N GLN A 235 -1.14 15.59 -14.71
CA GLN A 235 -2.46 16.20 -14.61
C GLN A 235 -2.71 16.72 -13.19
N THR A 236 -3.47 17.80 -13.10
CA THR A 236 -4.12 18.29 -11.89
C THR A 236 -5.62 18.07 -12.02
N TYR A 237 -6.22 17.36 -11.10
CA TYR A 237 -7.66 17.14 -11.04
C TYR A 237 -8.21 17.77 -9.76
N ASP A 238 -8.77 18.97 -9.91
CA ASP A 238 -9.32 19.83 -8.85
C ASP A 238 -10.62 20.48 -9.32
N GLY A 239 -11.32 21.16 -8.43
CA GLY A 239 -12.56 21.87 -8.77
C GLY A 239 -13.68 20.96 -9.29
N TYR A 240 -13.67 19.68 -8.92
CA TYR A 240 -14.70 18.72 -9.29
C TYR A 240 -15.94 18.83 -8.38
N PRO A 241 -17.09 18.28 -8.79
CA PRO A 241 -18.29 18.27 -7.93
C PRO A 241 -18.03 17.63 -6.57
N TYR A 242 -18.47 18.29 -5.50
CA TYR A 242 -18.24 17.87 -4.11
C TYR A 242 -16.75 17.76 -3.75
N ASP A 243 -15.92 18.69 -4.27
CA ASP A 243 -14.51 18.77 -3.89
C ASP A 243 -14.34 19.14 -2.42
N GLY A 244 -13.21 18.71 -1.88
CA GLY A 244 -12.82 18.93 -0.50
C GLY A 244 -11.34 18.67 -0.29
N TYR A 245 -10.98 18.33 0.95
CA TYR A 245 -9.63 17.91 1.28
C TYR A 245 -9.37 16.50 0.73
N ASN A 246 -8.76 16.41 -0.46
CA ASN A 246 -8.44 15.16 -1.13
C ASN A 246 -7.49 14.34 -0.25
N HIS A 247 -7.97 13.17 0.20
CA HIS A 247 -7.38 12.44 1.30
C HIS A 247 -6.60 11.21 0.85
N SER A 248 -7.23 10.31 0.10
CA SER A 248 -6.68 9.01 -0.27
C SER A 248 -7.32 8.48 -1.54
N SER A 249 -6.64 7.57 -2.23
CA SER A 249 -7.13 7.01 -3.48
C SER A 249 -6.64 5.59 -3.73
N TRP A 250 -7.35 4.83 -4.60
CA TRP A 250 -6.92 3.52 -5.08
C TRP A 250 -7.43 3.23 -6.49
N GLN A 251 -6.62 2.58 -7.33
CA GLN A 251 -6.91 2.29 -8.74
C GLN A 251 -7.17 0.80 -8.97
N THR A 252 -8.11 0.48 -9.86
CA THR A 252 -8.34 -0.88 -10.37
C THR A 252 -7.12 -1.46 -11.10
N ASP A 253 -7.04 -2.79 -11.18
CA ASP A 253 -5.91 -3.47 -11.84
C ASP A 253 -5.85 -3.20 -13.35
N ASN A 254 -7.00 -3.00 -14.00
CA ASN A 254 -7.09 -2.62 -15.41
C ASN A 254 -6.73 -1.14 -15.66
N ARG A 255 -6.49 -0.34 -14.60
CA ARG A 255 -6.10 1.06 -14.62
C ARG A 255 -7.14 2.03 -15.21
N LYS A 256 -8.40 1.62 -15.30
CA LYS A 256 -9.45 2.44 -15.91
C LYS A 256 -10.28 3.20 -14.89
N THR A 257 -10.43 2.64 -13.71
CA THR A 257 -11.27 3.22 -12.65
C THR A 257 -10.42 3.47 -11.41
N MET A 258 -10.71 4.55 -10.73
CA MET A 258 -10.13 4.88 -9.43
C MET A 258 -11.25 5.30 -8.49
N VAL A 259 -11.09 5.01 -7.21
CA VAL A 259 -11.91 5.56 -6.14
C VAL A 259 -11.03 6.43 -5.28
N PHE A 260 -11.49 7.64 -4.96
CA PHE A 260 -10.83 8.51 -4.00
C PHE A 260 -11.82 9.12 -3.00
N ALA A 261 -11.33 9.48 -1.83
CA ALA A 261 -12.09 10.12 -0.77
C ALA A 261 -11.59 11.55 -0.52
N ASP A 262 -12.52 12.45 -0.20
CA ASP A 262 -12.27 13.73 0.41
C ASP A 262 -12.79 13.70 1.85
N GLU A 263 -11.95 14.08 2.81
CA GLU A 263 -12.27 13.94 4.22
C GLU A 263 -12.94 15.18 4.82
N VAL A 264 -12.58 16.36 4.33
CA VAL A 264 -13.03 17.65 4.88
C VAL A 264 -13.62 18.52 3.78
N PRO A 265 -14.82 19.09 3.99
CA PRO A 265 -15.69 18.93 5.14
C PRO A 265 -16.21 17.49 5.26
N ALA A 266 -16.63 17.09 6.48
CA ALA A 266 -17.27 15.80 6.70
C ALA A 266 -18.50 15.61 5.81
N SER A 267 -18.86 14.36 5.55
CA SER A 267 -20.05 13.96 4.76
C SER A 267 -19.93 14.15 3.23
N LEU A 268 -18.73 14.33 2.73
CA LEU A 268 -18.50 14.25 1.28
C LEU A 268 -18.49 12.78 0.83
N PRO A 269 -19.13 12.43 -0.30
CA PRO A 269 -19.06 11.08 -0.83
C PRO A 269 -17.67 10.78 -1.40
N ALA A 270 -17.25 9.53 -1.39
CA ALA A 270 -16.14 9.09 -2.22
C ALA A 270 -16.51 9.17 -3.70
N LYS A 271 -15.55 9.48 -4.56
CA LYS A 271 -15.73 9.64 -6.00
C LYS A 271 -15.20 8.41 -6.72
N VAL A 272 -16.01 7.89 -7.62
CA VAL A 272 -15.59 6.88 -8.60
C VAL A 272 -15.29 7.61 -9.89
N ILE A 273 -14.05 7.51 -10.37
CA ILE A 273 -13.59 8.25 -11.54
C ILE A 273 -13.09 7.33 -12.65
N ASP A 274 -13.35 7.72 -13.90
CA ASP A 274 -12.70 7.14 -15.06
C ASP A 274 -11.35 7.82 -15.26
N VAL A 275 -10.28 7.03 -15.19
CA VAL A 275 -8.88 7.43 -15.39
C VAL A 275 -8.25 6.74 -16.60
N SER A 276 -9.06 6.20 -17.51
CA SER A 276 -8.58 5.56 -18.74
C SER A 276 -7.85 6.53 -19.67
N ASP A 277 -8.24 7.82 -19.64
CA ASP A 277 -7.53 8.93 -20.22
C ASP A 277 -7.25 10.00 -19.15
N LEU A 278 -5.98 10.13 -18.76
CA LEU A 278 -5.57 11.07 -17.72
C LEU A 278 -5.72 12.54 -18.13
N ASN A 279 -5.90 12.84 -19.42
CA ASN A 279 -6.21 14.20 -19.89
C ASN A 279 -7.71 14.53 -19.80
N ASN A 280 -8.56 13.52 -19.57
CA ASN A 280 -10.03 13.69 -19.51
C ASN A 280 -10.62 12.84 -18.38
N ILE A 281 -10.27 13.15 -17.13
CA ILE A 281 -10.76 12.47 -15.95
C ILE A 281 -12.20 12.88 -15.68
N MET A 282 -13.08 11.91 -15.43
CA MET A 282 -14.50 12.16 -15.17
C MET A 282 -14.96 11.42 -13.92
N ILE A 283 -15.75 12.10 -13.08
CA ILE A 283 -16.52 11.40 -12.04
C ILE A 283 -17.65 10.66 -12.78
N VAL A 284 -17.72 9.34 -12.57
CA VAL A 284 -18.74 8.47 -13.17
C VAL A 284 -19.78 8.01 -12.15
N ASP A 285 -19.44 8.06 -10.83
CA ASP A 285 -20.37 7.80 -9.74
C ASP A 285 -19.83 8.41 -8.42
N THR A 286 -20.69 8.44 -7.41
CA THR A 286 -20.33 8.78 -6.02
C THR A 286 -20.89 7.75 -5.07
N ILE A 287 -20.10 7.33 -4.08
CA ILE A 287 -20.47 6.28 -3.13
C ILE A 287 -20.32 6.74 -1.69
N ASN A 288 -21.28 6.34 -0.87
CA ASN A 288 -21.27 6.59 0.56
C ASN A 288 -22.06 5.50 1.29
N SER A 289 -21.77 5.23 2.57
CA SER A 289 -22.56 4.33 3.41
C SER A 289 -23.92 4.93 3.70
N HIS A 290 -23.97 6.21 4.00
CA HIS A 290 -25.18 7.04 4.14
C HIS A 290 -24.85 8.53 3.92
N ALA A 291 -25.87 9.39 3.87
CA ALA A 291 -25.73 10.78 3.46
C ALA A 291 -24.80 11.64 4.34
N LEU A 292 -24.54 11.25 5.59
CA LEU A 292 -23.72 11.99 6.55
C LEU A 292 -22.39 11.27 6.88
N ALA A 293 -22.10 10.13 6.24
CA ALA A 293 -20.86 9.41 6.44
C ALA A 293 -19.68 10.10 5.76
N THR A 294 -18.50 9.84 6.28
CA THR A 294 -17.23 10.30 5.68
C THR A 294 -16.39 9.10 5.31
N PRO A 295 -16.30 8.74 4.02
CA PRO A 295 -15.35 7.75 3.53
C PRO A 295 -13.91 8.22 3.79
N HIS A 296 -13.05 7.28 4.22
CA HIS A 296 -11.68 7.59 4.61
C HIS A 296 -10.65 6.96 3.67
N ASN A 297 -10.47 5.65 3.69
CA ASN A 297 -9.45 4.95 2.90
C ASN A 297 -10.09 3.87 2.01
N PRO A 298 -10.03 4.02 0.66
CA PRO A 298 -10.43 3.00 -0.29
C PRO A 298 -9.30 1.99 -0.54
N TYR A 299 -9.68 0.73 -0.78
CA TYR A 299 -8.80 -0.37 -1.17
C TYR A 299 -9.47 -1.20 -2.25
N ILE A 300 -8.94 -1.20 -3.47
CA ILE A 300 -9.56 -1.93 -4.58
C ILE A 300 -8.90 -3.29 -4.78
N VAL A 301 -9.71 -4.35 -4.86
CA VAL A 301 -9.29 -5.71 -5.19
C VAL A 301 -9.74 -6.04 -6.61
N GLY A 302 -8.77 -6.28 -7.48
CA GLY A 302 -9.02 -6.54 -8.89
C GLY A 302 -9.62 -5.34 -9.62
N ASN A 303 -10.75 -5.59 -10.32
CA ASN A 303 -11.45 -4.54 -11.07
C ASN A 303 -12.86 -4.26 -10.53
N ASN A 304 -13.33 -5.06 -9.59
CA ASN A 304 -14.76 -5.15 -9.29
C ASN A 304 -15.10 -4.80 -7.83
N TRP A 305 -14.13 -4.83 -6.91
CA TRP A 305 -14.41 -4.73 -5.49
C TRP A 305 -13.66 -3.58 -4.85
N CYS A 306 -14.37 -2.71 -4.16
CA CYS A 306 -13.79 -1.62 -3.41
C CYS A 306 -14.18 -1.70 -1.93
N TRP A 307 -13.20 -1.94 -1.06
CA TRP A 307 -13.34 -1.80 0.38
C TRP A 307 -13.10 -0.35 0.75
N ILE A 308 -13.97 0.23 1.59
CA ILE A 308 -13.79 1.60 2.08
C ILE A 308 -13.93 1.60 3.59
N SER A 309 -12.89 2.07 4.28
CA SER A 309 -12.97 2.44 5.70
C SER A 309 -13.81 3.70 5.84
N THR A 310 -14.83 3.68 6.71
CA THR A 310 -15.80 4.77 6.83
C THR A 310 -15.98 5.19 8.30
N TYR A 311 -14.87 5.38 8.99
CA TYR A 311 -14.87 5.80 10.40
C TYR A 311 -15.90 5.04 11.27
N GLN A 312 -16.86 5.78 11.85
CA GLN A 312 -17.85 5.26 12.78
C GLN A 312 -18.83 4.24 12.18
N ASP A 313 -18.97 4.22 10.85
CA ASP A 313 -19.78 3.22 10.15
C ASP A 313 -19.03 1.89 9.90
N GLY A 314 -17.74 1.83 10.28
CA GLY A 314 -16.93 0.64 10.10
C GLY A 314 -16.37 0.52 8.67
N ILE A 315 -16.46 -0.66 8.08
CA ILE A 315 -15.92 -0.95 6.75
C ILE A 315 -17.03 -1.40 5.80
N TYR A 316 -17.02 -0.86 4.59
CA TYR A 316 -17.98 -1.17 3.54
C TYR A 316 -17.28 -1.81 2.34
N LEU A 317 -17.99 -2.74 1.71
CA LEU A 317 -17.61 -3.36 0.45
C LEU A 317 -18.58 -2.97 -0.65
N TYR A 318 -18.05 -2.37 -1.71
CA TYR A 318 -18.81 -1.96 -2.89
C TYR A 318 -18.47 -2.83 -4.09
N ASP A 319 -19.50 -3.21 -4.85
CA ASP A 319 -19.35 -3.73 -6.21
C ASP A 319 -19.19 -2.51 -7.16
N ILE A 320 -18.00 -2.42 -7.77
CA ILE A 320 -17.62 -1.39 -8.75
C ILE A 320 -17.42 -1.98 -10.16
N SER A 321 -17.92 -3.18 -10.41
CA SER A 321 -17.83 -3.83 -11.73
C SER A 321 -18.49 -3.00 -12.84
N ASN A 322 -19.53 -2.25 -12.48
CA ASN A 322 -20.07 -1.16 -13.28
C ASN A 322 -19.77 0.17 -12.60
N PRO A 323 -18.68 0.87 -12.97
CA PRO A 323 -18.25 2.08 -12.26
C PRO A 323 -19.26 3.24 -12.28
N SER A 324 -20.22 3.24 -13.20
CA SER A 324 -21.27 4.26 -13.29
C SER A 324 -22.55 3.89 -12.52
N ASN A 325 -22.56 2.77 -11.82
CA ASN A 325 -23.68 2.33 -10.99
C ASN A 325 -23.14 1.37 -9.91
N THR A 326 -22.40 1.92 -8.97
CA THR A 326 -21.81 1.19 -7.85
C THR A 326 -22.86 0.81 -6.81
N THR A 327 -22.70 -0.33 -6.18
CA THR A 327 -23.67 -0.82 -5.18
C THR A 327 -22.97 -1.34 -3.94
N VAL A 328 -23.61 -1.16 -2.78
CA VAL A 328 -23.15 -1.78 -1.53
C VAL A 328 -23.36 -3.30 -1.64
N HIS A 329 -22.29 -4.06 -1.53
CA HIS A 329 -22.33 -5.52 -1.45
C HIS A 329 -22.40 -6.00 0.00
N GLY A 330 -21.65 -5.35 0.89
CA GLY A 330 -21.60 -5.73 2.29
C GLY A 330 -21.01 -4.64 3.19
N TYR A 331 -21.15 -4.84 4.48
CA TYR A 331 -20.52 -3.99 5.48
C TYR A 331 -20.29 -4.75 6.80
N PHE A 332 -19.35 -4.23 7.60
CA PHE A 332 -19.14 -4.65 8.98
C PHE A 332 -18.89 -3.41 9.83
N ASP A 333 -19.80 -3.15 10.78
CA ASP A 333 -19.67 -2.04 11.71
C ASP A 333 -18.68 -2.42 12.82
N THR A 334 -17.47 -1.85 12.77
CA THR A 334 -16.44 -2.07 13.80
C THR A 334 -16.65 -1.20 15.05
N HIS A 335 -17.59 -0.23 14.98
CA HIS A 335 -17.80 0.79 16.02
C HIS A 335 -19.25 0.93 16.49
N PRO A 336 -19.92 -0.16 16.88
CA PRO A 336 -21.37 -0.18 17.12
C PRO A 336 -21.85 0.57 18.38
N GLN A 337 -20.94 1.08 19.21
CA GLN A 337 -21.29 1.80 20.44
C GLN A 337 -22.01 3.13 20.21
N HIS A 338 -21.95 3.67 19.00
CA HIS A 338 -22.64 4.89 18.58
C HIS A 338 -23.84 4.64 17.67
N GLY A 339 -24.16 3.37 17.39
CA GLY A 339 -25.22 2.97 16.47
C GLY A 339 -24.76 2.89 15.01
N VAL A 340 -25.66 2.40 14.17
CA VAL A 340 -25.44 2.34 12.72
C VAL A 340 -25.69 3.73 12.13
N ASN A 341 -24.88 4.10 11.11
CA ASN A 341 -24.96 5.39 10.42
C ASN A 341 -24.67 6.59 11.34
N ASP A 342 -23.69 6.47 12.21
CA ASP A 342 -23.23 7.58 13.04
C ASP A 342 -22.39 8.56 12.22
N ASN A 343 -22.38 9.82 12.61
CA ASN A 343 -21.74 10.88 11.84
C ASN A 343 -20.29 11.07 12.26
N PHE A 344 -19.39 11.13 11.27
CA PHE A 344 -18.01 11.51 11.49
C PHE A 344 -17.91 12.95 12.00
N SER A 345 -16.98 13.17 12.93
CA SER A 345 -16.61 14.49 13.41
C SER A 345 -15.11 14.63 13.52
N THR A 346 -14.53 15.65 12.89
CA THR A 346 -13.10 15.97 12.99
C THR A 346 -12.65 16.37 14.40
N SER A 347 -13.59 16.65 15.32
CA SER A 347 -13.27 16.88 16.74
C SER A 347 -13.11 15.60 17.55
N ALA A 348 -13.55 14.44 17.02
CA ALA A 348 -13.49 13.16 17.70
C ALA A 348 -13.37 12.02 16.67
N TYR A 349 -12.14 11.70 16.27
CA TYR A 349 -11.84 10.60 15.36
C TYR A 349 -12.20 9.25 16.01
N ARG A 350 -13.07 8.48 15.35
CA ARG A 350 -13.58 7.19 15.86
C ARG A 350 -13.81 6.22 14.72
N GLY A 351 -13.72 4.93 15.05
CA GLY A 351 -14.12 3.86 14.16
C GLY A 351 -13.02 3.37 13.24
N ASN A 352 -13.41 2.84 12.10
CA ASN A 352 -12.51 2.17 11.18
C ASN A 352 -11.59 3.15 10.46
N TRP A 353 -10.27 3.03 10.72
CA TRP A 353 -9.23 3.86 10.12
C TRP A 353 -8.76 3.33 8.77
N GLY A 354 -8.52 2.03 8.68
CA GLY A 354 -7.95 1.42 7.51
C GLY A 354 -8.16 -0.07 7.45
N ALA A 355 -7.84 -0.65 6.30
CA ALA A 355 -7.94 -2.07 6.07
C ALA A 355 -6.84 -2.61 5.15
N TYR A 356 -6.71 -3.93 5.09
CA TYR A 356 -5.85 -4.62 4.16
C TYR A 356 -6.53 -5.89 3.62
N PRO A 357 -7.02 -5.90 2.37
CA PRO A 357 -7.75 -7.01 1.79
C PRO A 357 -6.93 -7.87 0.82
N TYR A 358 -5.58 -7.83 0.86
CA TYR A 358 -4.73 -8.42 -0.21
C TYR A 358 -3.97 -9.69 0.21
N LEU A 359 -4.28 -10.27 1.39
CA LEU A 359 -3.66 -11.55 1.78
C LEU A 359 -4.13 -12.69 0.85
N PRO A 360 -3.28 -13.71 0.58
CA PRO A 360 -3.65 -14.89 -0.23
C PRO A 360 -4.90 -15.62 0.25
N SER A 361 -5.14 -15.68 1.56
CA SER A 361 -6.35 -16.27 2.16
C SER A 361 -7.63 -15.47 1.88
N LYS A 362 -7.49 -14.21 1.39
CA LYS A 362 -8.58 -13.27 1.12
C LYS A 362 -9.31 -12.76 2.38
N ILE A 363 -8.74 -12.96 3.55
CA ILE A 363 -9.20 -12.30 4.76
C ILE A 363 -8.93 -10.80 4.68
N ILE A 364 -9.72 -10.06 5.40
CA ILE A 364 -9.58 -8.61 5.52
C ILE A 364 -9.09 -8.30 6.93
N ILE A 365 -7.99 -7.59 7.04
CA ILE A 365 -7.56 -6.97 8.28
C ILE A 365 -8.21 -5.60 8.32
N ALA A 366 -9.06 -5.32 9.31
CA ALA A 366 -9.66 -4.01 9.52
C ALA A 366 -9.24 -3.46 10.88
N CYS A 367 -8.91 -2.17 10.94
CA CYS A 367 -8.36 -1.53 12.12
C CYS A 367 -9.26 -0.40 12.57
N ASP A 368 -9.89 -0.56 13.74
CA ASP A 368 -10.73 0.45 14.40
C ASP A 368 -9.92 1.19 15.46
N MET A 369 -9.99 2.50 15.47
CA MET A 369 -9.17 3.37 16.32
C MET A 369 -9.33 3.09 17.81
N GLN A 370 -10.48 2.68 18.26
CA GLN A 370 -10.81 2.40 19.67
C GLN A 370 -10.96 0.90 19.97
N ASN A 371 -11.59 0.18 19.04
CA ASN A 371 -12.00 -1.20 19.27
C ASN A 371 -10.96 -2.23 18.84
N GLY A 372 -9.93 -1.84 18.05
CA GLY A 372 -8.81 -2.72 17.74
C GLY A 372 -8.88 -3.36 16.36
N ILE A 373 -8.48 -4.61 16.30
CA ILE A 373 -8.16 -5.33 15.08
C ILE A 373 -9.23 -6.37 14.82
N PHE A 374 -9.84 -6.30 13.66
CA PHE A 374 -10.86 -7.24 13.19
C PHE A 374 -10.28 -8.06 12.04
N ILE A 375 -10.37 -9.38 12.15
CA ILE A 375 -10.09 -10.31 11.06
C ILE A 375 -11.43 -10.72 10.49
N LEU A 376 -11.68 -10.34 9.25
CA LEU A 376 -12.98 -10.47 8.59
C LEU A 376 -12.89 -11.35 7.36
N GLU A 377 -14.02 -11.92 6.97
CA GLU A 377 -14.21 -12.64 5.72
C GLU A 377 -15.41 -12.06 4.98
N GLY A 378 -15.21 -11.63 3.74
CA GLY A 378 -16.30 -11.18 2.88
C GLY A 378 -16.87 -12.34 2.07
N ASP A 379 -18.19 -12.40 1.91
CA ASP A 379 -18.84 -13.33 1.00
C ASP A 379 -18.71 -12.84 -0.45
N VAL A 380 -17.48 -12.87 -0.95
CA VAL A 380 -17.16 -12.48 -2.32
C VAL A 380 -16.26 -13.52 -2.97
N ASN A 381 -16.71 -13.99 -4.11
CA ASN A 381 -15.83 -14.69 -5.01
C ASN A 381 -14.91 -13.65 -5.68
N TYR A 382 -13.80 -13.36 -5.02
CA TYR A 382 -12.70 -12.71 -5.72
C TYR A 382 -12.28 -13.68 -6.83
N THR A 383 -12.84 -13.55 -8.02
CA THR A 383 -12.15 -14.03 -9.19
C THR A 383 -10.89 -13.18 -9.22
N ASN A 384 -9.82 -13.69 -8.63
CA ASN A 384 -8.52 -13.13 -8.93
C ASN A 384 -8.49 -13.05 -10.45
N PRO A 385 -8.24 -11.90 -11.07
CA PRO A 385 -7.55 -11.95 -12.32
C PRO A 385 -6.42 -12.92 -11.99
N VAL A 386 -6.31 -14.01 -12.74
CA VAL A 386 -5.20 -14.94 -12.56
C VAL A 386 -4.03 -14.04 -12.30
N SER A 387 -3.54 -14.00 -11.06
CA SER A 387 -2.32 -13.29 -10.82
C SER A 387 -1.38 -14.07 -11.69
N VAL A 388 -1.07 -13.53 -12.83
CA VAL A 388 0.23 -13.79 -13.40
C VAL A 388 1.06 -13.54 -12.16
N LYS A 389 1.60 -14.61 -11.54
CA LYS A 389 2.68 -14.45 -10.59
C LYS A 389 3.55 -13.46 -11.31
N GLU A 390 3.51 -12.19 -10.91
CA GLU A 390 4.62 -11.35 -11.20
C GLU A 390 5.73 -12.12 -10.52
N ASN A 391 6.40 -12.95 -11.32
CA ASN A 391 7.74 -13.33 -11.00
C ASN A 391 8.34 -11.99 -10.66
N VAL A 392 8.63 -11.78 -9.38
CA VAL A 392 9.39 -10.61 -8.91
C VAL A 392 10.45 -10.49 -9.97
N LYS A 393 10.27 -9.53 -10.90
CA LYS A 393 11.24 -9.35 -11.96
C LYS A 393 12.48 -9.01 -11.19
N GLN A 394 13.37 -9.99 -11.07
CA GLN A 394 14.73 -9.75 -10.62
C GLN A 394 15.14 -8.46 -11.32
N PRO A 395 15.70 -7.49 -10.61
CA PRO A 395 16.06 -6.22 -11.21
C PRO A 395 16.70 -6.53 -12.56
N SER A 396 16.16 -5.92 -13.61
CA SER A 396 16.52 -6.25 -15.00
C SER A 396 18.02 -6.40 -15.11
N THR A 397 18.47 -7.60 -15.40
CA THR A 397 19.91 -7.94 -15.41
C THR A 397 20.63 -7.34 -16.61
N PHE A 398 19.87 -6.79 -17.58
CA PHE A 398 20.47 -6.04 -18.68
C PHE A 398 19.55 -4.93 -19.19
N SER A 399 20.13 -3.91 -19.79
CA SER A 399 19.44 -2.88 -20.57
C SER A 399 19.85 -2.92 -22.03
N VAL A 400 18.92 -2.54 -22.92
CA VAL A 400 19.14 -2.45 -24.37
C VAL A 400 18.73 -1.06 -24.83
N TYR A 401 19.63 -0.36 -25.51
CA TYR A 401 19.36 0.99 -26.03
C TYR A 401 20.23 1.31 -27.29
N PRO A 402 19.80 2.26 -28.15
CA PRO A 402 18.49 2.92 -28.12
C PRO A 402 17.33 1.98 -28.46
N ASN A 403 16.12 2.36 -28.15
CA ASN A 403 14.91 1.67 -28.57
C ASN A 403 13.81 2.73 -28.83
N PRO A 404 13.43 3.02 -30.09
CA PRO A 404 13.85 2.39 -31.36
C PRO A 404 15.34 2.52 -31.69
N ALA A 405 15.86 1.49 -32.40
CA ALA A 405 17.24 1.40 -32.83
C ALA A 405 17.33 1.43 -34.37
N SER A 406 18.40 2.03 -34.92
CA SER A 406 18.60 2.09 -36.37
C SER A 406 19.74 1.19 -36.87
N ASN A 407 20.96 1.39 -36.40
CA ASN A 407 22.13 0.70 -36.90
C ASN A 407 22.72 -0.31 -35.94
N GLU A 408 22.63 -0.04 -34.66
CA GLU A 408 23.20 -0.83 -33.59
C GLU A 408 22.36 -0.74 -32.30
N ILE A 409 22.51 -1.75 -31.47
CA ILE A 409 21.97 -1.77 -30.11
C ILE A 409 23.10 -1.99 -29.11
N ASN A 410 23.08 -1.22 -28.04
CA ASN A 410 23.99 -1.33 -26.92
C ASN A 410 23.36 -2.17 -25.83
N PHE A 411 24.17 -2.96 -25.18
CA PHE A 411 23.81 -3.74 -24.00
C PHE A 411 24.60 -3.25 -22.78
N LEU A 412 23.95 -3.04 -21.68
CA LEU A 412 24.57 -2.93 -20.38
C LEU A 412 24.06 -4.12 -19.54
N ILE A 413 24.95 -5.02 -19.17
CA ILE A 413 24.65 -6.29 -18.52
C ILE A 413 25.27 -6.27 -17.12
N ALA A 414 24.44 -6.47 -16.07
CA ALA A 414 24.91 -6.56 -14.69
C ALA A 414 25.34 -7.99 -14.34
N ASN A 415 26.31 -8.12 -13.43
CA ASN A 415 27.10 -9.34 -13.15
C ASN A 415 26.35 -10.53 -12.52
N GLN A 416 25.06 -10.69 -12.74
CA GLN A 416 24.37 -11.94 -12.36
C GLN A 416 24.63 -13.10 -13.36
N PHE A 417 25.31 -12.83 -14.45
CA PHE A 417 25.64 -13.79 -15.52
C PHE A 417 27.13 -14.12 -15.52
N HIS A 418 27.61 -14.74 -14.47
CA HIS A 418 29.01 -15.23 -14.48
C HIS A 418 29.21 -16.24 -15.60
N LYS A 419 30.15 -15.98 -16.54
CA LYS A 419 30.71 -16.78 -17.62
C LYS A 419 30.21 -16.40 -19.02
N THR A 420 29.76 -17.36 -19.81
CA THR A 420 29.34 -17.13 -21.20
C THR A 420 27.86 -16.83 -21.28
N ILE A 421 27.50 -15.71 -21.93
CA ILE A 421 26.12 -15.34 -22.21
C ILE A 421 25.89 -15.44 -23.71
N THR A 422 24.75 -16.00 -24.11
CA THR A 422 24.28 -15.99 -25.49
C THR A 422 23.15 -14.99 -25.63
N CYS A 423 23.34 -14.00 -26.53
CA CYS A 423 22.30 -13.06 -26.96
C CYS A 423 21.63 -13.61 -28.22
N VAL A 424 20.33 -13.83 -28.14
CA VAL A 424 19.50 -14.30 -29.25
C VAL A 424 18.50 -13.24 -29.62
N ILE A 425 18.44 -12.80 -30.86
CA ILE A 425 17.40 -11.91 -31.40
C ILE A 425 16.44 -12.73 -32.24
N THR A 426 15.14 -12.66 -31.91
CA THR A 426 14.08 -13.33 -32.67
C THR A 426 13.10 -12.32 -33.26
N ASP A 427 12.49 -12.67 -34.38
CA ASP A 427 11.35 -11.94 -34.93
C ASP A 427 10.05 -12.23 -34.16
N MET A 428 8.95 -11.62 -34.58
CA MET A 428 7.62 -11.79 -33.94
C MET A 428 7.06 -13.22 -34.03
N LEU A 429 7.59 -14.07 -34.91
CA LEU A 429 7.21 -15.47 -35.06
C LEU A 429 8.13 -16.41 -34.27
N GLY A 430 9.12 -15.86 -33.53
CA GLY A 430 10.07 -16.63 -32.75
C GLY A 430 11.27 -17.19 -33.58
N LYS A 431 11.39 -16.82 -34.86
CA LYS A 431 12.53 -17.23 -35.69
C LYS A 431 13.78 -16.45 -35.26
N VAL A 432 14.87 -17.16 -34.99
CA VAL A 432 16.17 -16.55 -34.69
C VAL A 432 16.71 -15.83 -35.93
N VAL A 433 16.97 -14.54 -35.79
CA VAL A 433 17.49 -13.68 -36.85
C VAL A 433 18.92 -13.22 -36.59
N LEU A 434 19.40 -13.30 -35.35
CA LEU A 434 20.78 -13.01 -34.96
C LEU A 434 21.10 -13.73 -33.65
N GLU A 435 22.34 -14.23 -33.51
CA GLU A 435 22.85 -14.86 -32.31
C GLU A 435 24.32 -14.48 -32.11
N ASN A 436 24.65 -14.04 -30.88
CA ASN A 436 26.02 -13.68 -30.47
C ASN A 436 26.31 -14.20 -29.07
N SER A 437 27.56 -14.61 -28.80
CA SER A 437 27.98 -15.02 -27.47
C SER A 437 29.09 -14.13 -26.92
N PHE A 438 29.01 -13.82 -25.63
CA PHE A 438 29.96 -12.96 -24.92
C PHE A 438 30.50 -13.67 -23.69
N ILE A 439 31.75 -13.39 -23.33
CA ILE A 439 32.35 -13.81 -22.05
C ILE A 439 32.36 -12.58 -21.14
N ILE A 440 31.72 -12.67 -19.97
CA ILE A 440 31.63 -11.58 -18.98
C ILE A 440 32.58 -11.91 -17.83
N ASN A 441 33.55 -11.01 -17.60
CA ASN A 441 34.54 -11.12 -16.54
C ASN A 441 34.41 -10.00 -15.48
N ASP A 442 33.61 -8.95 -15.75
CA ASP A 442 33.46 -7.75 -14.91
C ASP A 442 32.05 -7.62 -14.32
N ASP A 443 31.91 -6.83 -13.29
CA ASP A 443 30.61 -6.57 -12.61
C ASP A 443 29.58 -5.87 -13.48
N PHE A 444 30.03 -5.14 -14.50
CA PHE A 444 29.21 -4.55 -15.55
C PHE A 444 29.90 -4.77 -16.91
N TYR A 445 29.18 -5.38 -17.84
CA TYR A 445 29.65 -5.61 -19.17
C TYR A 445 28.86 -4.78 -20.18
N LYS A 446 29.57 -4.00 -21.00
CA LYS A 446 28.98 -3.21 -22.08
C LYS A 446 29.39 -3.80 -23.42
N THR A 447 28.44 -4.04 -24.31
CA THR A 447 28.69 -4.51 -25.67
C THR A 447 27.72 -3.91 -26.67
N VAL A 448 28.06 -3.98 -27.95
CA VAL A 448 27.27 -3.42 -29.04
C VAL A 448 27.04 -4.53 -30.09
N ILE A 449 25.82 -4.59 -30.61
CA ILE A 449 25.47 -5.49 -31.72
C ILE A 449 25.01 -4.64 -32.90
N ASN A 450 25.59 -4.89 -34.06
CA ASN A 450 25.15 -4.30 -35.33
C ASN A 450 23.87 -5.00 -35.80
N ILE A 451 22.85 -4.20 -36.14
CA ILE A 451 21.54 -4.68 -36.57
C ILE A 451 21.14 -4.21 -37.96
N ASN A 452 22.08 -3.67 -38.75
CA ASN A 452 21.83 -3.17 -40.11
C ASN A 452 21.24 -4.22 -41.07
N SER A 453 21.45 -5.50 -40.79
CA SER A 453 20.89 -6.61 -41.59
C SER A 453 19.44 -6.93 -41.28
N LEU A 454 18.89 -6.39 -40.17
CA LEU A 454 17.52 -6.64 -39.78
C LEU A 454 16.59 -5.60 -40.41
N LYS A 455 15.38 -6.00 -40.79
CA LYS A 455 14.38 -5.10 -41.38
C LYS A 455 13.69 -4.28 -40.28
N ASN A 456 13.07 -3.16 -40.66
CA ASN A 456 12.19 -2.41 -39.76
C ASN A 456 11.12 -3.33 -39.19
N GLY A 457 10.95 -3.31 -37.86
CA GLY A 457 10.00 -4.18 -37.20
C GLY A 457 10.23 -4.34 -35.70
N CYS A 458 9.42 -5.19 -35.12
CA CYS A 458 9.48 -5.54 -33.69
C CYS A 458 10.24 -6.87 -33.52
N TYR A 459 11.18 -6.91 -32.59
CA TYR A 459 12.03 -8.07 -32.30
C TYR A 459 12.11 -8.30 -30.79
N PHE A 460 12.47 -9.51 -30.40
CA PHE A 460 12.77 -9.87 -29.02
C PHE A 460 14.24 -10.22 -28.86
N VAL A 461 14.90 -9.59 -27.92
CA VAL A 461 16.28 -9.85 -27.52
C VAL A 461 16.27 -10.67 -26.25
N THR A 462 16.80 -11.88 -26.29
CA THR A 462 16.93 -12.78 -25.16
C THR A 462 18.39 -12.97 -24.80
N LEU A 463 18.79 -12.63 -23.56
CA LEU A 463 20.06 -13.05 -22.99
C LEU A 463 19.88 -14.38 -22.26
N LYS A 464 20.68 -15.38 -22.67
CA LYS A 464 20.68 -16.72 -22.07
C LYS A 464 21.96 -16.88 -21.27
N GLY A 465 21.85 -17.00 -19.95
CA GLY A 465 22.93 -17.38 -19.05
C GLY A 465 22.82 -18.82 -18.58
N THR A 466 23.74 -19.27 -17.72
CA THR A 466 23.77 -20.65 -17.22
C THR A 466 22.51 -21.03 -16.44
N ASN A 467 21.95 -20.08 -15.68
CA ASN A 467 20.80 -20.32 -14.77
C ASN A 467 19.65 -19.31 -14.96
N SER A 468 19.73 -18.42 -15.96
CA SER A 468 18.72 -17.37 -16.15
C SER A 468 18.59 -16.99 -17.61
N ASN A 469 17.36 -16.73 -18.04
CA ASN A 469 17.05 -16.15 -19.34
C ASN A 469 16.20 -14.91 -19.13
N GLU A 470 16.56 -13.80 -19.76
CA GLU A 470 15.78 -12.57 -19.73
C GLU A 470 15.54 -12.08 -21.16
N THR A 471 14.32 -11.62 -21.46
CA THR A 471 13.93 -11.16 -22.79
C THR A 471 13.40 -9.73 -22.75
N LYS A 472 13.84 -8.90 -23.69
CA LYS A 472 13.34 -7.54 -23.93
C LYS A 472 12.87 -7.34 -25.36
N LYS A 473 11.83 -6.54 -25.52
CA LYS A 473 11.31 -6.09 -26.79
C LYS A 473 12.15 -4.91 -27.31
N ILE A 474 12.53 -4.95 -28.58
CA ILE A 474 13.14 -3.83 -29.30
C ILE A 474 12.37 -3.51 -30.58
N ILE A 475 12.44 -2.26 -31.01
CA ILE A 475 11.92 -1.77 -32.28
C ILE A 475 13.10 -1.36 -33.13
N ILE A 476 13.19 -1.86 -34.37
CA ILE A 476 14.19 -1.47 -35.35
C ILE A 476 13.52 -0.56 -36.37
N GLN A 477 14.13 0.60 -36.58
CA GLN A 477 13.68 1.63 -37.51
C GLN A 477 14.89 2.31 -38.13
N HIS A 478 15.20 1.91 -39.36
CA HIS A 478 16.27 2.52 -40.20
C HIS A 478 15.84 3.81 -40.83
#